data_4abb6f0d229d4232f99a8f6be2575224
#
_entry.id   4abb6f0d229d4232f99a8f6be2575224
#
_cell.length_a   1.000
_cell.length_b   1.000
_cell.length_c   1.000
_cell.angle_alpha   90.00
_cell.angle_beta   90.00
_cell.angle_gamma   90.00
#
_symmetry.space_group_name_H-M   'P 1'
#
loop_
_entity.id
_entity.type
_entity.pdbx_description
1 polymer ?
#
loop_
_entity_poly.entity_id
_entity_poly.type
_entity_poly.pdbx_seq_one_letter_code
_entity_poly.pdbx_strand_id
1 'polypeptide(L)'
;MWVGGNEDIAKNALSAVLDVLDTNEELQEDFCLPGTSFKPDNRSGKNWSQNQFTVGTRTVAGIKSPTMVAVGKGGKILSRDCDIIIADDIEDHQTTMQPGARESTRQWWTTTLSSRKEEHTAVIVIGSRQHPDDLYNHLLESDNFISIVETAHELDCQIPEHLEEEHTDCMLWPGKRTFKWLMSRLHSAESTGGRQTFEMVYFNQAYVEGTQIFTMNMIDQCMRPDLVLGQVYKNLYLVAGLDPASSGYQASVLWGIDQYRGELYLVDLENKRGGGIRAALDQMAIWLHEYDCRHWIVEENGFQSAIRMDEGIKEFTLRTGITVQGHLTGKNKHDPLYGVGAMADLFEDRRIHLPTGDGESNAKVQKYRQQLLYFDGKPVSKRNKEKTDIVMASWFPMKVFRRMQKEHAADIGLDYSPSYGDYKMTDMNEAPWA
;
A
#
# COMPACT_ATOMS: atom_id res chain seq x y z
N MET A 1 5.05 -20.79 21.46
CA MET A 1 5.59 -21.49 20.28
C MET A 1 6.26 -20.44 19.39
N TRP A 2 7.46 -20.73 18.87
CA TRP A 2 8.13 -19.91 17.86
C TRP A 2 8.07 -20.62 16.51
N VAL A 3 7.60 -19.93 15.50
CA VAL A 3 7.40 -20.45 14.14
C VAL A 3 8.24 -19.62 13.18
N GLY A 4 9.18 -20.25 12.48
CA GLY A 4 10.01 -19.61 11.45
C GLY A 4 9.66 -20.08 10.04
N GLY A 5 10.15 -19.40 9.03
CA GLY A 5 10.02 -19.80 7.61
C GLY A 5 10.59 -21.21 7.34
N ASN A 6 11.55 -21.61 8.13
CA ASN A 6 12.04 -22.99 8.22
C ASN A 6 12.43 -23.34 9.66
N GLU A 7 12.75 -24.62 9.90
CA GLU A 7 13.06 -25.12 11.24
C GLU A 7 14.37 -24.53 11.81
N ASP A 8 15.35 -24.24 10.98
CA ASP A 8 16.65 -23.71 11.42
C ASP A 8 16.52 -22.26 11.89
N ILE A 9 15.69 -21.43 11.22
CA ILE A 9 15.37 -20.05 11.66
C ILE A 9 14.76 -20.10 13.05
N ALA A 10 13.75 -20.95 13.26
CA ALA A 10 13.10 -21.09 14.55
C ALA A 10 14.04 -21.59 15.66
N LYS A 11 14.92 -22.53 15.35
CA LYS A 11 15.94 -23.04 16.28
C LYS A 11 16.96 -21.99 16.68
N ASN A 12 17.41 -21.17 15.72
CA ASN A 12 18.35 -20.10 15.99
C ASN A 12 17.72 -19.05 16.92
N ALA A 13 16.45 -18.72 16.73
CA ALA A 13 15.73 -17.84 17.63
C ALA A 13 15.64 -18.41 19.05
N LEU A 14 15.31 -19.70 19.19
CA LEU A 14 15.28 -20.35 20.49
C LEU A 14 16.67 -20.42 21.15
N SER A 15 17.74 -20.62 20.36
CA SER A 15 19.11 -20.60 20.87
C SER A 15 19.43 -19.23 21.50
N ALA A 16 19.10 -18.15 20.84
CA ALA A 16 19.30 -16.81 21.38
C ALA A 16 18.51 -16.59 22.69
N VAL A 17 17.27 -17.08 22.75
CA VAL A 17 16.46 -17.00 23.99
C VAL A 17 17.10 -17.82 25.12
N LEU A 18 17.61 -19.03 24.81
CA LEU A 18 18.28 -19.88 25.80
C LEU A 18 19.55 -19.20 26.34
N ASP A 19 20.33 -18.55 25.46
CA ASP A 19 21.55 -17.84 25.87
C ASP A 19 21.22 -16.69 26.83
N VAL A 20 20.18 -15.92 26.53
CA VAL A 20 19.73 -14.82 27.42
C VAL A 20 19.22 -15.35 28.75
N LEU A 21 18.41 -16.41 28.77
CA LEU A 21 17.90 -17.02 30.01
C LEU A 21 19.03 -17.66 30.86
N ASP A 22 20.10 -18.12 30.24
CA ASP A 22 21.25 -18.76 30.94
C ASP A 22 22.25 -17.71 31.46
N THR A 23 22.40 -16.54 30.82
CA THR A 23 23.47 -15.59 31.07
C THR A 23 23.05 -14.25 31.65
N ASN A 24 21.77 -13.83 31.50
CA ASN A 24 21.31 -12.54 31.98
C ASN A 24 21.02 -12.60 33.50
N GLU A 25 21.92 -12.03 34.29
CA GLU A 25 21.82 -12.01 35.74
C GLU A 25 20.63 -11.21 36.25
N GLU A 26 20.33 -10.05 35.68
CA GLU A 26 19.18 -9.20 36.06
C GLU A 26 17.84 -9.97 35.86
N LEU A 27 17.73 -10.68 34.76
CA LEU A 27 16.54 -11.47 34.46
C LEU A 27 16.37 -12.65 35.43
N GLN A 28 17.50 -13.26 35.85
CA GLN A 28 17.49 -14.33 36.83
C GLN A 28 17.16 -13.80 38.24
N GLU A 29 17.68 -12.63 38.64
CA GLU A 29 17.38 -11.99 39.90
C GLU A 29 15.89 -11.61 40.02
N ASP A 30 15.31 -11.07 38.94
CA ASP A 30 13.92 -10.61 38.92
C ASP A 30 12.90 -11.75 38.91
N PHE A 31 13.19 -12.87 38.22
CA PHE A 31 12.20 -13.90 37.92
C PHE A 31 12.52 -15.28 38.49
N CYS A 32 13.71 -15.53 39.07
CA CYS A 32 14.03 -16.79 39.72
C CYS A 32 14.04 -16.63 41.23
N LEU A 33 13.51 -17.63 41.94
CA LEU A 33 13.64 -17.70 43.39
C LEU A 33 15.08 -17.97 43.79
N PRO A 34 15.54 -17.55 44.98
CA PRO A 34 16.87 -17.83 45.47
C PRO A 34 17.25 -19.34 45.38
N GLY A 35 18.35 -19.64 44.73
CA GLY A 35 18.83 -21.02 44.52
C GLY A 35 18.15 -21.75 43.35
N THR A 36 17.33 -21.05 42.54
CA THR A 36 16.77 -21.60 41.29
C THR A 36 17.32 -20.83 40.09
N SER A 37 17.20 -21.42 38.90
CA SER A 37 17.56 -20.79 37.63
C SER A 37 16.58 -21.17 36.53
N PHE A 38 16.56 -20.42 35.44
CA PHE A 38 15.78 -20.81 34.28
C PHE A 38 16.27 -22.10 33.67
N LYS A 39 17.57 -22.32 33.66
CA LYS A 39 18.17 -23.61 33.21
C LYS A 39 17.86 -24.71 34.21
N PRO A 40 17.18 -25.77 33.78
CA PRO A 40 16.84 -26.86 34.70
C PRO A 40 18.07 -27.67 35.10
N ASP A 41 18.04 -28.27 36.31
CA ASP A 41 19.00 -29.26 36.71
C ASP A 41 18.97 -30.46 35.74
N ASN A 42 20.12 -31.00 35.41
CA ASN A 42 20.29 -32.20 34.54
C ASN A 42 19.47 -33.41 35.02
N ARG A 43 19.20 -33.51 36.32
CA ARG A 43 18.43 -34.59 36.94
C ARG A 43 16.90 -34.37 36.85
N SER A 44 16.48 -33.21 36.44
CA SER A 44 15.04 -32.85 36.41
C SER A 44 14.23 -33.53 35.30
N GLY A 45 14.92 -34.10 34.30
CA GLY A 45 14.28 -34.66 33.09
C GLY A 45 13.65 -33.63 32.16
N LYS A 46 13.82 -32.32 32.44
CA LYS A 46 13.34 -31.24 31.60
C LYS A 46 14.29 -31.00 30.43
N ASN A 47 13.72 -30.76 29.23
CA ASN A 47 14.53 -30.44 28.05
C ASN A 47 15.07 -28.99 28.12
N TRP A 48 16.31 -28.84 27.67
CA TRP A 48 16.97 -27.54 27.47
C TRP A 48 17.74 -27.59 26.17
N SER A 49 17.06 -27.29 25.06
CA SER A 49 17.63 -27.38 23.72
C SER A 49 17.00 -26.38 22.76
N GLN A 50 17.67 -26.09 21.67
CA GLN A 50 17.19 -25.23 20.60
C GLN A 50 15.90 -25.73 19.91
N ASN A 51 15.53 -27.00 20.05
CA ASN A 51 14.28 -27.52 19.49
C ASN A 51 13.11 -27.20 20.40
N GLN A 52 13.31 -27.36 21.70
CA GLN A 52 12.32 -27.05 22.74
C GLN A 52 12.98 -26.98 24.11
N PHE A 53 12.43 -26.20 25.00
CA PHE A 53 12.89 -26.16 26.37
C PHE A 53 11.78 -26.01 27.39
N THR A 54 12.06 -26.46 28.61
CA THR A 54 11.19 -26.24 29.76
C THR A 54 12.03 -25.62 30.87
N VAL A 55 11.64 -24.41 31.31
CA VAL A 55 12.37 -23.69 32.37
C VAL A 55 12.41 -24.45 33.70
N GLY A 56 13.52 -24.33 34.43
CA GLY A 56 13.70 -24.89 35.73
C GLY A 56 12.70 -24.44 36.77
N THR A 57 12.31 -23.16 36.69
CA THR A 57 11.36 -22.50 37.57
C THR A 57 9.90 -22.95 37.43
N ARG A 58 9.57 -23.76 36.42
CA ARG A 58 8.20 -24.31 36.26
C ARG A 58 7.89 -25.29 37.39
N THR A 59 6.92 -24.95 38.23
CA THR A 59 6.45 -25.77 39.36
C THR A 59 5.14 -26.51 39.08
N VAL A 60 4.36 -26.06 38.08
CA VAL A 60 3.08 -26.66 37.74
C VAL A 60 3.29 -28.02 37.10
N ALA A 61 2.75 -29.07 37.75
CA ALA A 61 2.81 -30.43 37.23
C ALA A 61 1.68 -30.71 36.22
N GLY A 62 1.88 -31.73 35.36
CA GLY A 62 0.85 -32.20 34.43
C GLY A 62 0.80 -31.45 33.08
N ILE A 63 1.52 -30.35 32.90
CA ILE A 63 1.62 -29.66 31.63
C ILE A 63 2.57 -30.44 30.71
N LYS A 64 2.01 -30.98 29.61
CA LYS A 64 2.77 -31.76 28.62
C LYS A 64 3.61 -30.88 27.68
N SER A 65 3.13 -29.66 27.38
CA SER A 65 3.81 -28.74 26.46
C SER A 65 5.08 -28.15 27.11
N PRO A 66 6.20 -28.03 26.38
CA PRO A 66 7.39 -27.32 26.88
C PRO A 66 7.09 -25.84 27.09
N THR A 67 8.00 -25.11 27.75
CA THR A 67 7.87 -23.64 27.89
C THR A 67 7.94 -22.99 26.52
N MET A 68 8.84 -23.45 25.65
CA MET A 68 8.95 -22.93 24.28
C MET A 68 9.35 -24.06 23.32
N VAL A 69 8.91 -23.96 22.08
CA VAL A 69 9.20 -24.92 21.02
C VAL A 69 9.44 -24.19 19.71
N ALA A 70 10.46 -24.63 18.95
CA ALA A 70 10.75 -24.21 17.60
C ALA A 70 9.99 -25.07 16.59
N VAL A 71 9.38 -24.42 15.59
CA VAL A 71 8.66 -25.08 14.50
C VAL A 71 8.95 -24.36 13.21
N GLY A 72 9.30 -25.09 12.16
CA GLY A 72 9.37 -24.54 10.80
C GLY A 72 8.00 -24.51 10.13
N LYS A 73 7.79 -23.59 9.18
CA LYS A 73 6.62 -23.57 8.29
C LYS A 73 6.40 -24.97 7.66
N GLY A 74 5.15 -25.42 7.62
CA GLY A 74 4.79 -26.77 7.15
C GLY A 74 5.08 -27.90 8.16
N GLY A 75 5.69 -27.59 9.29
CA GLY A 75 5.95 -28.56 10.36
C GLY A 75 4.69 -29.08 11.03
N LYS A 76 4.77 -30.29 11.57
CA LYS A 76 3.66 -30.91 12.32
C LYS A 76 3.56 -30.31 13.74
N ILE A 77 2.50 -29.60 14.01
CA ILE A 77 2.24 -28.95 15.31
C ILE A 77 1.16 -29.72 16.09
N LEU A 78 1.14 -31.03 15.99
CA LEU A 78 0.08 -31.84 16.59
C LEU A 78 0.13 -31.83 18.12
N SER A 79 -1.04 -31.70 18.75
CA SER A 79 -1.26 -31.86 20.21
C SER A 79 -0.46 -30.92 21.11
N ARG A 80 -0.28 -29.67 20.71
CA ARG A 80 0.38 -28.63 21.52
C ARG A 80 -0.52 -27.41 21.65
N ASP A 81 -0.97 -27.17 22.85
CA ASP A 81 -1.69 -25.94 23.20
C ASP A 81 -0.66 -24.84 23.45
N CYS A 82 -0.96 -23.62 23.03
CA CYS A 82 -0.05 -22.49 23.10
C CYS A 82 -0.73 -21.26 23.66
N ASP A 83 -0.14 -20.67 24.70
CA ASP A 83 -0.56 -19.37 25.23
C ASP A 83 -0.13 -18.23 24.28
N ILE A 84 1.05 -18.38 23.65
CA ILE A 84 1.63 -17.41 22.72
C ILE A 84 2.19 -18.14 21.49
N ILE A 85 1.86 -17.65 20.31
CA ILE A 85 2.46 -18.04 19.03
C ILE A 85 3.20 -16.82 18.48
N ILE A 86 4.50 -16.94 18.25
CA ILE A 86 5.32 -15.96 17.55
C ILE A 86 5.66 -16.56 16.20
N ALA A 87 5.18 -15.92 15.15
CA ALA A 87 5.37 -16.30 13.76
C ALA A 87 6.31 -15.28 13.11
N ASP A 88 7.54 -15.70 12.85
CA ASP A 88 8.65 -14.84 12.45
C ASP A 88 9.20 -15.27 11.09
N ASP A 89 9.22 -14.33 10.13
CA ASP A 89 9.68 -14.53 8.74
C ASP A 89 9.17 -15.85 8.12
N ILE A 90 7.84 -16.05 8.14
CA ILE A 90 7.23 -17.30 7.64
C ILE A 90 7.36 -17.43 6.12
N GLU A 91 7.40 -16.32 5.41
CA GLU A 91 7.52 -16.28 3.96
C GLU A 91 8.83 -15.63 3.52
N ASP A 92 9.43 -16.19 2.49
CA ASP A 92 10.60 -15.68 1.81
C ASP A 92 10.28 -15.35 0.34
N HIS A 93 11.11 -14.51 -0.27
CA HIS A 93 10.90 -14.03 -1.64
C HIS A 93 10.83 -15.17 -2.67
N GLN A 94 11.68 -16.21 -2.56
CA GLN A 94 11.73 -17.26 -3.58
C GLN A 94 10.47 -18.12 -3.58
N THR A 95 10.00 -18.48 -2.40
CA THR A 95 8.78 -19.30 -2.26
C THR A 95 7.52 -18.50 -2.57
N THR A 96 7.46 -17.23 -2.20
CA THR A 96 6.29 -16.38 -2.47
C THR A 96 6.09 -16.03 -3.93
N MET A 97 7.09 -16.13 -4.80
CA MET A 97 6.90 -15.98 -6.24
C MET A 97 6.04 -17.09 -6.84
N GLN A 98 5.94 -18.25 -6.21
CA GLN A 98 5.15 -19.38 -6.69
C GLN A 98 3.72 -19.34 -6.13
N PRO A 99 2.67 -19.23 -6.99
CA PRO A 99 1.27 -19.20 -6.54
C PRO A 99 0.88 -20.39 -5.65
N GLY A 100 1.33 -21.59 -5.99
CA GLY A 100 1.07 -22.80 -5.21
C GLY A 100 1.72 -22.78 -3.81
N ALA A 101 2.88 -22.16 -3.66
CA ALA A 101 3.53 -22.01 -2.37
C ALA A 101 2.79 -21.02 -1.46
N ARG A 102 2.32 -19.88 -2.00
CA ARG A 102 1.49 -18.93 -1.26
C ARG A 102 0.20 -19.58 -0.76
N GLU A 103 -0.52 -20.29 -1.65
CA GLU A 103 -1.73 -21.01 -1.26
C GLU A 103 -1.46 -22.07 -0.19
N SER A 104 -0.38 -22.85 -0.32
CA SER A 104 0.05 -23.82 0.68
C SER A 104 0.36 -23.17 2.03
N THR A 105 0.99 -21.99 2.04
CA THR A 105 1.26 -21.23 3.27
C THR A 105 -0.03 -20.76 3.93
N ARG A 106 -0.98 -20.21 3.17
CA ARG A 106 -2.31 -19.79 3.67
C ARG A 106 -3.10 -20.97 4.24
N GLN A 107 -3.10 -22.09 3.52
CA GLN A 107 -3.78 -23.30 3.96
C GLN A 107 -3.17 -23.83 5.27
N TRP A 108 -1.84 -23.92 5.34
CA TRP A 108 -1.15 -24.33 6.55
C TRP A 108 -1.41 -23.38 7.73
N TRP A 109 -1.39 -22.06 7.49
CA TRP A 109 -1.76 -21.06 8.49
C TRP A 109 -3.17 -21.28 9.04
N THR A 110 -4.14 -21.45 8.16
CA THR A 110 -5.55 -21.56 8.53
C THR A 110 -5.87 -22.91 9.20
N THR A 111 -5.36 -24.01 8.65
CA THR A 111 -5.74 -25.36 9.10
C THR A 111 -4.84 -25.91 10.21
N THR A 112 -3.55 -25.59 10.19
CA THR A 112 -2.56 -26.19 11.10
C THR A 112 -2.22 -25.22 12.23
N LEU A 113 -1.77 -24.03 11.94
CA LEU A 113 -1.35 -23.09 12.98
C LEU A 113 -2.56 -22.52 13.76
N SER A 114 -3.55 -22.02 13.05
CA SER A 114 -4.75 -21.43 13.68
C SER A 114 -5.55 -22.44 14.50
N SER A 115 -5.48 -23.74 14.18
CA SER A 115 -6.12 -24.79 14.99
C SER A 115 -5.42 -25.05 16.34
N ARG A 116 -4.28 -24.40 16.61
CA ARG A 116 -3.58 -24.49 17.91
C ARG A 116 -3.90 -23.33 18.85
N LYS A 117 -4.72 -22.38 18.38
CA LYS A 117 -5.15 -21.25 19.19
C LYS A 117 -6.28 -21.68 20.12
N GLU A 118 -6.11 -21.39 21.39
CA GLU A 118 -7.17 -21.39 22.38
C GLU A 118 -7.80 -19.98 22.47
N GLU A 119 -8.83 -19.80 23.22
CA GLU A 119 -9.56 -18.50 23.36
C GLU A 119 -8.63 -17.35 23.78
N HIS A 120 -7.62 -17.64 24.61
CA HIS A 120 -6.68 -16.67 25.17
C HIS A 120 -5.32 -16.63 24.45
N THR A 121 -5.13 -17.40 23.38
CA THR A 121 -3.84 -17.45 22.69
C THR A 121 -3.52 -16.12 22.01
N ALA A 122 -2.43 -15.48 22.42
CA ALA A 122 -1.86 -14.33 21.71
C ALA A 122 -1.09 -14.79 20.48
N VAL A 123 -1.30 -14.12 19.36
CA VAL A 123 -0.57 -14.39 18.09
C VAL A 123 0.18 -13.13 17.67
N ILE A 124 1.49 -13.22 17.62
CA ILE A 124 2.40 -12.16 17.17
C ILE A 124 2.96 -12.61 15.82
N VAL A 125 2.80 -11.78 14.80
CA VAL A 125 3.33 -12.03 13.46
C VAL A 125 4.33 -10.95 13.11
N ILE A 126 5.53 -11.36 12.75
CA ILE A 126 6.63 -10.48 12.38
C ILE A 126 7.10 -10.91 10.98
N GLY A 127 7.38 -9.95 10.12
CA GLY A 127 7.92 -10.24 8.79
C GLY A 127 7.88 -9.03 7.88
N SER A 128 8.46 -9.19 6.70
CA SER A 128 8.42 -8.19 5.63
C SER A 128 7.58 -8.68 4.46
N ARG A 129 6.99 -7.74 3.74
CA ARG A 129 6.21 -8.03 2.53
C ARG A 129 7.12 -8.65 1.46
N GLN A 130 6.63 -9.72 0.82
CA GLN A 130 7.38 -10.45 -0.21
C GLN A 130 6.63 -10.50 -1.55
N HIS A 131 5.31 -10.34 -1.51
CA HIS A 131 4.45 -10.39 -2.70
C HIS A 131 3.11 -9.68 -2.40
N PRO A 132 2.44 -9.04 -3.39
CA PRO A 132 1.10 -8.45 -3.17
C PRO A 132 0.05 -9.42 -2.62
N ASP A 133 0.19 -10.71 -2.94
CA ASP A 133 -0.70 -11.80 -2.50
C ASP A 133 0.03 -12.74 -1.53
N ASP A 134 0.85 -12.20 -0.61
CA ASP A 134 1.50 -12.96 0.46
C ASP A 134 0.58 -13.17 1.68
N LEU A 135 0.99 -14.03 2.60
CA LEU A 135 0.25 -14.25 3.84
C LEU A 135 0.11 -12.96 4.64
N TYR A 136 1.15 -12.12 4.68
CA TYR A 136 1.13 -10.86 5.43
C TYR A 136 0.06 -9.91 4.90
N ASN A 137 -0.17 -9.85 3.57
CA ASN A 137 -1.27 -9.06 3.02
C ASN A 137 -2.63 -9.53 3.54
N HIS A 138 -2.86 -10.85 3.55
CA HIS A 138 -4.12 -11.40 4.06
C HIS A 138 -4.33 -11.13 5.55
N LEU A 139 -3.25 -11.12 6.34
CA LEU A 139 -3.32 -10.78 7.76
C LEU A 139 -3.55 -9.30 8.01
N LEU A 140 -2.92 -8.43 7.21
CA LEU A 140 -3.14 -6.97 7.25
C LEU A 140 -4.59 -6.59 6.90
N GLU A 141 -5.23 -7.36 6.02
CA GLU A 141 -6.63 -7.16 5.64
C GLU A 141 -7.63 -7.74 6.67
N SER A 142 -7.16 -8.51 7.64
CA SER A 142 -8.00 -9.17 8.63
C SER A 142 -8.31 -8.25 9.81
N ASP A 143 -9.60 -8.13 10.17
CA ASP A 143 -10.05 -7.40 11.37
C ASP A 143 -9.61 -8.06 12.69
N ASN A 144 -9.02 -9.27 12.63
CA ASN A 144 -8.57 -10.01 13.80
C ASN A 144 -7.17 -9.64 14.29
N PHE A 145 -6.47 -8.74 13.57
CA PHE A 145 -5.12 -8.31 13.91
C PHE A 145 -5.04 -6.78 14.07
N ILE A 146 -4.29 -6.37 15.07
CA ILE A 146 -3.79 -4.99 15.16
C ILE A 146 -2.51 -4.96 14.32
N SER A 147 -2.51 -4.19 13.25
CA SER A 147 -1.41 -4.14 12.30
C SER A 147 -0.55 -2.90 12.50
N ILE A 148 0.76 -3.10 12.55
CA ILE A 148 1.77 -2.04 12.56
C ILE A 148 2.65 -2.29 11.34
N VAL A 149 2.72 -1.33 10.42
CA VAL A 149 3.57 -1.40 9.22
C VAL A 149 4.54 -0.24 9.26
N GLU A 150 5.80 -0.56 9.40
CA GLU A 150 6.88 0.42 9.45
C GLU A 150 7.70 0.38 8.16
N THR A 151 8.20 1.54 7.78
CA THR A 151 9.13 1.70 6.65
C THR A 151 10.48 2.19 7.17
N ALA A 152 11.55 1.89 6.48
CA ALA A 152 12.89 2.33 6.90
C ALA A 152 13.05 3.85 6.98
N HIS A 153 12.22 4.57 6.20
CA HIS A 153 12.11 6.01 6.16
C HIS A 153 10.65 6.38 5.91
N GLU A 154 10.17 7.48 6.48
CA GLU A 154 8.82 7.98 6.25
C GLU A 154 8.54 8.24 4.78
N LEU A 155 7.41 7.73 4.28
CA LEU A 155 7.01 7.86 2.87
C LEU A 155 6.56 9.27 2.49
N ASP A 156 6.15 10.06 3.48
CA ASP A 156 5.67 11.43 3.31
C ASP A 156 6.65 12.49 3.84
N CYS A 157 7.93 12.11 3.95
CA CYS A 157 9.01 13.03 4.29
C CYS A 157 9.14 14.13 3.24
N GLN A 158 9.18 15.38 3.70
CA GLN A 158 9.28 16.57 2.85
C GLN A 158 10.69 17.18 2.86
N ILE A 159 11.63 16.53 3.54
CA ILE A 159 13.02 17.01 3.65
C ILE A 159 13.77 16.68 2.35
N PRO A 160 14.44 17.65 1.70
CA PRO A 160 15.25 17.40 0.52
C PRO A 160 16.37 16.39 0.77
N GLU A 161 16.63 15.48 -0.15
CA GLU A 161 17.60 14.38 0.01
C GLU A 161 19.03 14.84 0.37
N HIS A 162 19.45 16.05 -0.04
CA HIS A 162 20.77 16.58 0.26
C HIS A 162 20.92 17.06 1.71
N LEU A 163 19.83 17.20 2.47
CA LEU A 163 19.83 17.60 3.87
C LEU A 163 19.87 16.35 4.78
N GLU A 164 20.91 15.56 4.63
CA GLU A 164 21.02 14.24 5.26
C GLU A 164 20.79 14.22 6.78
N GLU A 165 21.33 15.20 7.50
CA GLU A 165 21.22 15.26 8.95
C GLU A 165 19.80 15.56 9.43
N GLU A 166 19.00 16.24 8.63
CA GLU A 166 17.61 16.55 8.95
C GLU A 166 16.67 15.35 8.84
N HIS A 167 17.07 14.30 8.11
CA HIS A 167 16.30 13.05 7.99
C HIS A 167 16.36 12.16 9.23
N THR A 168 17.06 12.52 10.29
CA THR A 168 17.20 11.69 11.50
C THR A 168 15.83 11.31 12.08
N ASP A 169 14.90 12.24 12.13
CA ASP A 169 13.56 12.02 12.69
C ASP A 169 12.63 11.23 11.77
N CYS A 170 12.92 11.21 10.46
CA CYS A 170 12.17 10.44 9.46
C CYS A 170 12.64 8.99 9.34
N MET A 171 13.79 8.65 9.91
CA MET A 171 14.34 7.30 9.85
C MET A 171 13.80 6.43 10.99
N LEU A 172 13.34 5.21 10.67
CA LEU A 172 12.84 4.25 11.67
C LEU A 172 13.88 3.94 12.76
N TRP A 173 15.16 3.84 12.39
CA TRP A 173 16.23 3.52 13.34
C TRP A 173 17.53 4.26 13.04
N PRO A 174 17.57 5.59 13.21
CA PRO A 174 18.70 6.44 12.83
C PRO A 174 20.02 6.06 13.52
N GLY A 175 19.96 5.61 14.78
CA GLY A 175 21.15 5.20 15.54
C GLY A 175 21.85 3.95 14.99
N LYS A 176 21.19 3.15 14.18
CA LYS A 176 21.77 1.94 13.54
C LYS A 176 21.93 2.09 12.04
N ARG A 177 21.03 2.82 11.38
CA ARG A 177 20.97 3.00 9.92
C ARG A 177 20.66 4.45 9.62
N THR A 178 21.62 5.18 9.09
CA THR A 178 21.46 6.59 8.70
C THR A 178 20.75 6.70 7.35
N PHE A 179 20.23 7.87 7.03
CA PHE A 179 19.65 8.16 5.72
C PHE A 179 20.65 7.92 4.58
N LYS A 180 21.91 8.34 4.74
CA LYS A 180 22.99 8.07 3.79
C LYS A 180 23.22 6.58 3.53
N TRP A 181 23.15 5.78 4.57
CA TRP A 181 23.23 4.33 4.42
C TRP A 181 22.07 3.81 3.57
N LEU A 182 20.84 4.28 3.82
CA LEU A 182 19.64 3.89 3.06
C LEU A 182 19.77 4.29 1.58
N MET A 183 20.18 5.53 1.30
CA MET A 183 20.40 6.04 -0.07
C MET A 183 21.51 5.25 -0.79
N SER A 184 22.57 4.89 -0.11
CA SER A 184 23.61 4.02 -0.69
C SER A 184 23.06 2.65 -1.10
N ARG A 185 22.08 2.10 -0.35
CA ARG A 185 21.39 0.85 -0.71
C ARG A 185 20.45 1.03 -1.90
N LEU A 186 19.74 2.15 -1.97
CA LEU A 186 18.91 2.51 -3.11
C LEU A 186 19.74 2.61 -4.40
N HIS A 187 20.81 3.38 -4.40
CA HIS A 187 21.69 3.53 -5.57
C HIS A 187 22.31 2.20 -6.01
N SER A 188 22.71 1.36 -5.04
CA SER A 188 23.19 0.01 -5.35
C SER A 188 22.11 -0.86 -6.00
N ALA A 189 20.89 -0.80 -5.51
CA ALA A 189 19.76 -1.52 -6.07
C ALA A 189 19.40 -1.02 -7.47
N GLU A 190 19.39 0.29 -7.70
CA GLU A 190 19.14 0.89 -9.01
C GLU A 190 20.18 0.48 -10.05
N SER A 191 21.46 0.46 -9.66
CA SER A 191 22.55 0.07 -10.58
C SER A 191 22.50 -1.40 -11.00
N THR A 192 21.82 -2.25 -10.23
CA THR A 192 21.72 -3.69 -10.50
C THR A 192 20.33 -4.13 -10.96
N GLY A 193 19.39 -3.19 -11.17
CA GLY A 193 17.99 -3.51 -11.49
C GLY A 193 17.20 -4.09 -10.32
N GLY A 194 17.69 -3.94 -9.10
CA GLY A 194 17.06 -4.51 -7.89
C GLY A 194 16.21 -3.53 -7.10
N ARG A 195 15.74 -2.42 -7.70
CA ARG A 195 14.94 -1.40 -7.00
C ARG A 195 13.66 -1.99 -6.40
N GLN A 196 13.00 -2.91 -7.07
CA GLN A 196 11.83 -3.62 -6.55
C GLN A 196 12.13 -4.35 -5.24
N THR A 197 13.25 -5.07 -5.17
CA THR A 197 13.69 -5.75 -3.95
C THR A 197 13.98 -4.74 -2.83
N PHE A 198 14.57 -3.59 -3.16
CA PHE A 198 14.78 -2.50 -2.21
C PHE A 198 13.46 -1.99 -1.63
N GLU A 199 12.46 -1.71 -2.46
CA GLU A 199 11.13 -1.24 -2.05
C GLU A 199 10.42 -2.28 -1.15
N MET A 200 10.53 -3.57 -1.49
CA MET A 200 9.99 -4.64 -0.63
C MET A 200 10.67 -4.71 0.73
N VAL A 201 11.99 -4.69 0.75
CA VAL A 201 12.78 -4.91 1.98
C VAL A 201 12.73 -3.71 2.92
N TYR A 202 12.84 -2.50 2.38
CA TYR A 202 12.97 -1.29 3.19
C TYR A 202 11.67 -0.50 3.37
N PHE A 203 10.70 -0.67 2.47
CA PHE A 203 9.44 0.06 2.52
C PHE A 203 8.21 -0.84 2.65
N ASN A 204 8.38 -2.15 2.79
CA ASN A 204 7.28 -3.12 2.84
C ASN A 204 6.32 -3.03 1.63
N GLN A 205 6.82 -2.58 0.47
CA GLN A 205 6.06 -2.41 -0.76
C GLN A 205 6.28 -3.60 -1.68
N ALA A 206 5.32 -4.53 -1.70
CA ALA A 206 5.39 -5.71 -2.55
C ALA A 206 4.57 -5.53 -3.83
N TYR A 207 5.21 -5.66 -4.98
CA TYR A 207 4.59 -5.69 -6.30
C TYR A 207 5.29 -6.72 -7.20
N VAL A 208 4.65 -7.13 -8.28
CA VAL A 208 5.21 -8.12 -9.23
C VAL A 208 5.56 -7.42 -10.53
N GLU A 209 6.84 -7.35 -10.84
CA GLU A 209 7.34 -6.79 -12.09
C GLU A 209 6.80 -7.60 -13.29
N GLY A 210 6.40 -6.89 -14.36
CA GLY A 210 5.83 -7.50 -15.58
C GLY A 210 4.33 -7.83 -15.53
N THR A 211 3.66 -7.68 -14.36
CA THR A 211 2.19 -7.73 -14.27
C THR A 211 1.56 -6.36 -14.08
N GLN A 212 2.38 -5.34 -13.91
CA GLN A 212 1.96 -3.97 -13.68
C GLN A 212 1.48 -3.32 -14.98
N ILE A 213 0.35 -2.63 -14.90
CA ILE A 213 -0.13 -1.77 -15.98
C ILE A 213 0.73 -0.49 -16.06
N PHE A 214 1.08 0.06 -14.88
CA PHE A 214 1.96 1.22 -14.76
C PHE A 214 3.32 0.76 -14.26
N THR A 215 4.33 0.81 -15.12
CA THR A 215 5.69 0.44 -14.72
C THR A 215 6.40 1.61 -14.04
N MET A 216 7.38 1.29 -13.21
CA MET A 216 8.20 2.29 -12.52
C MET A 216 8.85 3.26 -13.51
N ASN A 217 9.42 2.74 -14.59
CA ASN A 217 10.08 3.53 -15.61
C ASN A 217 9.13 4.53 -16.31
N MET A 218 7.88 4.12 -16.62
CA MET A 218 6.88 5.01 -17.21
C MET A 218 6.57 6.18 -16.28
N ILE A 219 6.35 5.90 -14.99
CA ILE A 219 6.00 6.92 -14.01
C ILE A 219 7.18 7.87 -13.75
N ASP A 220 8.38 7.31 -13.55
CA ASP A 220 9.59 8.10 -13.23
C ASP A 220 9.97 9.05 -14.38
N GLN A 221 9.72 8.68 -15.64
CA GLN A 221 9.91 9.55 -16.80
C GLN A 221 8.91 10.71 -16.90
N CYS A 222 7.79 10.62 -16.16
CA CYS A 222 6.80 11.70 -16.07
C CYS A 222 7.07 12.66 -14.89
N MET A 223 8.04 12.37 -14.02
CA MET A 223 8.39 13.25 -12.91
C MET A 223 9.08 14.52 -13.38
N ARG A 224 8.67 15.64 -12.80
CA ARG A 224 9.11 16.98 -13.18
C ARG A 224 9.67 17.73 -11.96
N PRO A 225 10.97 17.59 -11.69
CA PRO A 225 11.63 18.30 -10.57
C PRO A 225 11.73 19.82 -10.79
N ASP A 226 11.46 20.28 -12.00
CA ASP A 226 11.39 21.71 -12.35
C ASP A 226 10.00 22.33 -12.08
N LEU A 227 9.00 21.53 -11.68
CA LEU A 227 7.63 21.97 -11.41
C LEU A 227 7.22 21.69 -9.95
N VAL A 228 6.38 22.57 -9.42
CA VAL A 228 5.82 22.48 -8.06
C VAL A 228 4.31 22.40 -8.13
N LEU A 229 3.69 21.54 -7.31
CA LEU A 229 2.22 21.45 -7.18
C LEU A 229 1.65 22.81 -6.78
N GLY A 230 0.46 23.12 -7.28
CA GLY A 230 -0.21 24.39 -7.04
C GLY A 230 0.32 25.57 -7.86
N GLN A 231 1.43 25.42 -8.58
CA GLN A 231 2.01 26.51 -9.39
C GLN A 231 1.76 26.37 -10.89
N VAL A 232 1.44 25.16 -11.37
CA VAL A 232 1.27 24.84 -12.80
C VAL A 232 -0.22 24.66 -13.13
N TYR A 233 -0.96 25.77 -13.18
CA TYR A 233 -2.39 25.69 -13.53
C TYR A 233 -2.87 26.82 -14.44
N LYS A 234 -2.10 27.89 -14.57
CA LYS A 234 -2.47 29.04 -15.39
C LYS A 234 -2.51 28.66 -16.87
N ASN A 235 -3.58 29.03 -17.55
CA ASN A 235 -3.86 28.71 -18.97
C ASN A 235 -4.14 27.23 -19.26
N LEU A 236 -4.38 26.41 -18.23
CA LEU A 236 -4.83 25.03 -18.38
C LEU A 236 -6.33 24.94 -18.09
N TYR A 237 -6.99 23.97 -18.72
CA TYR A 237 -8.36 23.65 -18.36
C TYR A 237 -8.36 22.77 -17.12
N LEU A 238 -8.93 23.25 -16.02
CA LEU A 238 -8.91 22.57 -14.74
C LEU A 238 -10.11 21.62 -14.59
N VAL A 239 -9.82 20.38 -14.23
CA VAL A 239 -10.84 19.37 -13.92
C VAL A 239 -10.35 18.51 -12.76
N ALA A 240 -11.22 18.33 -11.77
CA ALA A 240 -10.91 17.49 -10.60
C ALA A 240 -11.69 16.18 -10.65
N GLY A 241 -11.05 15.12 -10.18
CA GLY A 241 -11.67 13.84 -9.88
C GLY A 241 -11.79 13.63 -8.38
N LEU A 242 -12.87 13.05 -7.93
CA LEU A 242 -13.12 12.72 -6.53
C LEU A 242 -13.57 11.27 -6.41
N ASP A 243 -12.81 10.47 -5.68
CA ASP A 243 -13.22 9.16 -5.18
C ASP A 243 -13.64 9.30 -3.71
N PRO A 244 -14.95 9.38 -3.43
CA PRO A 244 -15.44 9.67 -2.10
C PRO A 244 -15.46 8.41 -1.22
N ALA A 245 -15.17 8.56 0.06
CA ALA A 245 -15.34 7.51 1.04
C ALA A 245 -16.09 7.99 2.29
N SER A 246 -17.06 7.20 2.75
CA SER A 246 -17.72 7.39 4.05
C SER A 246 -16.90 6.83 5.21
N SER A 247 -16.16 5.77 4.93
CA SER A 247 -15.15 5.13 5.80
C SER A 247 -13.98 4.71 4.91
N GLY A 248 -12.75 4.88 5.36
CA GLY A 248 -11.55 4.67 4.54
C GLY A 248 -10.95 5.98 4.05
N TYR A 249 -10.23 5.95 2.93
CA TYR A 249 -9.59 7.11 2.35
C TYR A 249 -10.43 7.72 1.23
N GLN A 250 -10.57 9.03 1.26
CA GLN A 250 -11.12 9.84 0.19
C GLN A 250 -9.97 10.47 -0.59
N ALA A 251 -9.99 10.34 -1.92
CA ALA A 251 -9.00 10.95 -2.78
C ALA A 251 -9.62 12.01 -3.70
N SER A 252 -8.91 13.12 -3.87
CA SER A 252 -9.18 14.16 -4.85
C SER A 252 -7.92 14.40 -5.67
N VAL A 253 -8.06 14.48 -6.99
CA VAL A 253 -6.94 14.75 -7.91
C VAL A 253 -7.36 15.87 -8.85
N LEU A 254 -6.54 16.94 -8.92
CA LEU A 254 -6.76 18.08 -9.79
C LEU A 254 -5.81 18.01 -10.98
N TRP A 255 -6.37 17.90 -12.18
CA TRP A 255 -5.64 17.94 -13.43
C TRP A 255 -5.80 19.27 -14.14
N GLY A 256 -4.71 19.77 -14.68
CA GLY A 256 -4.68 20.82 -15.68
C GLY A 256 -4.46 20.21 -17.07
N ILE A 257 -5.38 20.46 -17.98
CA ILE A 257 -5.35 19.95 -19.35
C ILE A 257 -4.83 21.03 -20.29
N ASP A 258 -3.69 20.76 -20.97
CA ASP A 258 -3.29 21.47 -22.16
C ASP A 258 -3.94 20.80 -23.39
N GLN A 259 -5.04 21.34 -23.85
CA GLN A 259 -5.79 20.74 -24.97
C GLN A 259 -5.03 20.78 -26.29
N TYR A 260 -4.11 21.76 -26.48
CA TYR A 260 -3.36 21.95 -27.73
C TYR A 260 -2.20 20.97 -27.84
N ARG A 261 -1.53 20.70 -26.73
CA ARG A 261 -0.44 19.70 -26.66
C ARG A 261 -0.94 18.30 -26.37
N GLY A 262 -2.15 18.18 -25.84
CA GLY A 262 -2.69 16.90 -25.36
C GLY A 262 -1.96 16.40 -24.14
N GLU A 263 -1.54 17.27 -23.25
CA GLU A 263 -0.78 16.97 -22.05
C GLU A 263 -1.61 17.21 -20.79
N LEU A 264 -1.28 16.49 -19.72
CA LEU A 264 -1.90 16.55 -18.41
C LEU A 264 -0.86 16.94 -17.37
N TYR A 265 -1.16 17.97 -16.60
CA TYR A 265 -0.34 18.43 -15.49
C TYR A 265 -1.07 18.14 -14.17
N LEU A 266 -0.43 17.42 -13.28
CA LEU A 266 -0.96 17.26 -11.92
C LEU A 266 -0.83 18.61 -11.22
N VAL A 267 -1.96 19.25 -10.93
CA VAL A 267 -1.97 20.55 -10.26
C VAL A 267 -1.94 20.36 -8.76
N ASP A 268 -2.76 19.46 -8.22
CA ASP A 268 -2.77 19.11 -6.81
C ASP A 268 -3.44 17.75 -6.59
N LEU A 269 -3.17 17.15 -5.44
CA LEU A 269 -3.86 15.95 -4.99
C LEU A 269 -4.00 15.93 -3.47
N GLU A 270 -5.10 15.34 -3.00
CA GLU A 270 -5.36 15.11 -1.59
C GLU A 270 -5.87 13.68 -1.38
N ASN A 271 -5.31 13.00 -0.36
CA ASN A 271 -5.75 11.67 0.04
C ASN A 271 -5.83 11.63 1.57
N LYS A 272 -7.06 11.77 2.09
CA LYS A 272 -7.33 11.91 3.53
C LYS A 272 -8.27 10.81 4.01
N ARG A 273 -8.05 10.34 5.24
CA ARG A 273 -8.91 9.33 5.87
C ARG A 273 -10.21 9.97 6.35
N GLY A 274 -11.34 9.36 5.99
CA GLY A 274 -12.68 9.75 6.44
C GLY A 274 -13.19 11.04 5.82
N GLY A 275 -14.37 11.48 6.27
CA GLY A 275 -14.90 12.80 6.00
C GLY A 275 -16.22 12.87 5.24
N GLY A 276 -16.54 11.88 4.43
CA GLY A 276 -17.83 11.83 3.72
C GLY A 276 -18.11 13.07 2.88
N ILE A 277 -19.40 13.40 2.72
CA ILE A 277 -19.88 14.52 1.86
C ILE A 277 -19.28 15.85 2.27
N ARG A 278 -19.19 16.12 3.58
CA ARG A 278 -18.72 17.41 4.08
C ARG A 278 -17.27 17.69 3.68
N ALA A 279 -16.39 16.69 3.86
CA ALA A 279 -15.00 16.83 3.46
C ALA A 279 -14.83 16.99 1.93
N ALA A 280 -15.71 16.36 1.14
CA ALA A 280 -15.74 16.57 -0.30
C ALA A 280 -16.10 18.02 -0.66
N LEU A 281 -17.13 18.60 -0.03
CA LEU A 281 -17.53 19.99 -0.26
C LEU A 281 -16.46 20.99 0.22
N ASP A 282 -15.83 20.72 1.36
CA ASP A 282 -14.72 21.53 1.89
C ASP A 282 -13.55 21.52 0.89
N GLN A 283 -13.21 20.35 0.33
CA GLN A 283 -12.15 20.24 -0.68
C GLN A 283 -12.51 20.99 -1.97
N MET A 284 -13.77 20.90 -2.41
CA MET A 284 -14.26 21.67 -3.57
C MET A 284 -14.15 23.18 -3.33
N ALA A 285 -14.49 23.64 -2.12
CA ALA A 285 -14.38 25.05 -1.74
C ALA A 285 -12.92 25.53 -1.70
N ILE A 286 -11.99 24.70 -1.19
CA ILE A 286 -10.56 25.00 -1.16
C ILE A 286 -10.04 25.18 -2.59
N TRP A 287 -10.25 24.22 -3.47
CA TRP A 287 -9.72 24.29 -4.84
C TRP A 287 -10.46 25.29 -5.75
N LEU A 288 -11.70 25.67 -5.39
CA LEU A 288 -12.35 26.83 -6.01
C LEU A 288 -11.63 28.13 -5.64
N HIS A 289 -11.26 28.29 -4.36
CA HIS A 289 -10.60 29.49 -3.88
C HIS A 289 -9.16 29.59 -4.40
N GLU A 290 -8.41 28.49 -4.38
CA GLU A 290 -7.00 28.47 -4.73
C GLU A 290 -6.74 28.47 -6.25
N TYR A 291 -7.53 27.71 -6.99
CA TYR A 291 -7.29 27.45 -8.41
C TYR A 291 -8.43 27.86 -9.34
N ASP A 292 -9.58 28.31 -8.82
CA ASP A 292 -10.85 28.51 -9.56
C ASP A 292 -11.35 27.22 -10.25
N CYS A 293 -11.08 26.03 -9.64
CA CYS A 293 -11.53 24.77 -10.16
C CYS A 293 -13.04 24.62 -9.98
N ARG A 294 -13.79 24.59 -11.10
CA ARG A 294 -15.26 24.49 -11.10
C ARG A 294 -15.79 23.18 -11.67
N HIS A 295 -14.95 22.37 -12.31
CA HIS A 295 -15.40 21.14 -12.95
C HIS A 295 -14.92 19.92 -12.15
N TRP A 296 -15.88 19.15 -11.62
CA TRP A 296 -15.62 17.98 -10.79
C TRP A 296 -16.30 16.74 -11.37
N ILE A 297 -15.56 15.64 -11.44
CA ILE A 297 -16.05 14.32 -11.79
C ILE A 297 -15.98 13.44 -10.55
N VAL A 298 -17.13 12.91 -10.11
CA VAL A 298 -17.25 12.18 -8.84
C VAL A 298 -17.75 10.77 -9.09
N GLU A 299 -17.19 9.78 -8.39
CA GLU A 299 -17.67 8.39 -8.49
C GLU A 299 -19.15 8.27 -8.13
N GLU A 300 -19.93 7.56 -8.95
CA GLU A 300 -21.41 7.48 -8.83
C GLU A 300 -21.93 6.32 -7.98
N ASN A 301 -21.09 5.41 -7.55
CA ASN A 301 -21.51 4.20 -6.82
C ASN A 301 -21.92 4.48 -5.36
N GLY A 302 -23.19 4.77 -5.14
CA GLY A 302 -23.82 4.84 -3.79
C GLY A 302 -23.73 6.20 -3.09
N PHE A 303 -22.75 7.03 -3.35
CA PHE A 303 -22.59 8.35 -2.73
C PHE A 303 -23.37 9.45 -3.46
N GLN A 304 -23.58 9.30 -4.75
CA GLN A 304 -24.20 10.29 -5.60
C GLN A 304 -25.73 10.35 -5.53
N SER A 305 -26.38 9.24 -5.19
CA SER A 305 -27.82 9.36 -4.88
C SER A 305 -28.01 10.32 -3.70
N ALA A 306 -27.06 10.32 -2.73
CA ALA A 306 -27.04 11.28 -1.64
C ALA A 306 -26.65 12.70 -2.12
N ILE A 307 -25.64 12.86 -2.99
CA ILE A 307 -25.24 14.16 -3.53
C ILE A 307 -26.34 14.79 -4.38
N ARG A 308 -27.02 14.03 -5.24
CA ARG A 308 -28.10 14.54 -6.07
C ARG A 308 -29.39 14.88 -5.30
N MET A 309 -29.61 14.24 -4.14
CA MET A 309 -30.80 14.44 -3.32
C MET A 309 -30.60 15.46 -2.19
N ASP A 310 -29.35 15.75 -1.82
CA ASP A 310 -29.06 16.69 -0.74
C ASP A 310 -29.23 18.14 -1.21
N GLU A 311 -30.18 18.85 -0.59
CA GLU A 311 -30.47 20.24 -0.93
C GLU A 311 -29.30 21.17 -0.64
N GLY A 312 -28.49 20.87 0.40
CA GLY A 312 -27.31 21.66 0.75
C GLY A 312 -26.22 21.60 -0.33
N ILE A 313 -26.07 20.45 -1.01
CA ILE A 313 -25.14 20.32 -2.13
C ILE A 313 -25.64 21.10 -3.35
N LYS A 314 -26.94 21.02 -3.66
CA LYS A 314 -27.53 21.80 -4.76
C LYS A 314 -27.34 23.27 -4.51
N GLU A 315 -27.62 23.74 -3.29
CA GLU A 315 -27.42 25.15 -2.92
C GLU A 315 -25.93 25.53 -3.03
N PHE A 316 -25.00 24.69 -2.55
CA PHE A 316 -23.58 24.92 -2.66
C PHE A 316 -23.13 25.03 -4.12
N THR A 317 -23.53 24.10 -4.99
CA THR A 317 -23.17 24.14 -6.42
C THR A 317 -23.74 25.32 -7.14
N LEU A 318 -25.00 25.69 -6.85
CA LEU A 318 -25.63 26.91 -7.42
C LEU A 318 -24.92 28.19 -6.99
N ARG A 319 -24.58 28.29 -5.70
CA ARG A 319 -23.90 29.46 -5.15
C ARG A 319 -22.46 29.61 -5.63
N THR A 320 -21.74 28.50 -5.79
CA THR A 320 -20.32 28.51 -6.15
C THR A 320 -20.07 28.43 -7.65
N GLY A 321 -21.07 28.05 -8.45
CA GLY A 321 -20.91 27.77 -9.87
C GLY A 321 -20.08 26.51 -10.18
N ILE A 322 -19.86 25.62 -9.17
CA ILE A 322 -19.20 24.35 -9.36
C ILE A 322 -20.15 23.41 -10.12
N THR A 323 -19.60 22.71 -11.11
CA THR A 323 -20.30 21.66 -11.84
C THR A 323 -19.80 20.30 -11.34
N VAL A 324 -20.70 19.46 -10.84
CA VAL A 324 -20.40 18.10 -10.40
C VAL A 324 -21.04 17.10 -11.36
N GLN A 325 -20.22 16.32 -12.05
CA GLN A 325 -20.65 15.25 -12.95
C GLN A 325 -20.39 13.88 -12.34
N GLY A 326 -21.33 12.95 -12.51
CA GLY A 326 -21.17 11.58 -12.08
C GLY A 326 -20.33 10.74 -13.01
N HIS A 327 -19.56 9.81 -12.44
CA HIS A 327 -18.84 8.76 -13.14
C HIS A 327 -19.28 7.40 -12.58
N LEU A 328 -20.01 6.62 -13.38
CA LEU A 328 -20.39 5.26 -13.02
C LEU A 328 -19.17 4.36 -13.08
N THR A 329 -18.78 3.79 -11.94
CA THR A 329 -17.67 2.86 -11.82
C THR A 329 -18.22 1.45 -11.73
N GLY A 330 -17.82 0.59 -12.67
CA GLY A 330 -18.26 -0.78 -12.75
C GLY A 330 -17.22 -1.62 -13.50
N LYS A 331 -17.68 -2.42 -14.43
CA LYS A 331 -16.81 -3.20 -15.34
C LYS A 331 -15.96 -2.31 -16.25
N ASN A 332 -16.40 -1.09 -16.51
CA ASN A 332 -15.73 -0.10 -17.34
C ASN A 332 -14.33 0.29 -16.84
N LYS A 333 -14.03 0.19 -15.55
CA LYS A 333 -12.68 0.44 -15.03
C LYS A 333 -11.61 -0.52 -15.56
N HIS A 334 -12.05 -1.69 -16.04
CA HIS A 334 -11.19 -2.71 -16.63
C HIS A 334 -11.22 -2.71 -18.17
N ASP A 335 -11.92 -1.75 -18.77
CA ASP A 335 -11.95 -1.59 -20.22
C ASP A 335 -10.54 -1.25 -20.75
N PRO A 336 -10.02 -1.96 -21.76
CA PRO A 336 -8.67 -1.74 -22.24
C PRO A 336 -8.47 -0.38 -22.94
N LEU A 337 -9.55 0.24 -23.45
CA LEU A 337 -9.48 1.51 -24.18
C LEU A 337 -9.86 2.72 -23.33
N TYR A 338 -10.75 2.53 -22.36
CA TYR A 338 -11.34 3.63 -21.59
C TYR A 338 -11.19 3.46 -20.07
N GLY A 339 -10.77 2.29 -19.64
CA GLY A 339 -10.56 1.99 -18.22
C GLY A 339 -9.33 2.68 -17.64
N VAL A 340 -9.06 2.35 -16.40
CA VAL A 340 -7.92 2.91 -15.67
C VAL A 340 -6.59 2.57 -16.37
N GLY A 341 -6.47 1.33 -16.88
CA GLY A 341 -5.28 0.85 -17.58
C GLY A 341 -4.92 1.65 -18.83
N ALA A 342 -5.91 2.22 -19.51
CA ALA A 342 -5.67 3.08 -20.68
C ALA A 342 -5.02 4.44 -20.36
N MET A 343 -4.81 4.75 -19.08
CA MET A 343 -3.95 5.88 -18.70
C MET A 343 -2.46 5.56 -18.88
N ALA A 344 -2.09 4.28 -18.93
CA ALA A 344 -0.70 3.87 -19.09
C ALA A 344 -0.08 4.42 -20.38
N ASP A 345 -0.85 4.48 -21.47
CA ASP A 345 -0.40 5.05 -22.74
C ASP A 345 0.04 6.52 -22.59
N LEU A 346 -0.65 7.28 -21.75
CA LEU A 346 -0.30 8.69 -21.47
C LEU A 346 1.00 8.81 -20.66
N PHE A 347 1.27 7.85 -19.79
CA PHE A 347 2.56 7.76 -19.08
C PHE A 347 3.68 7.33 -20.02
N GLU A 348 3.43 6.33 -20.86
CA GLU A 348 4.41 5.83 -21.84
C GLU A 348 4.80 6.91 -22.85
N ASP A 349 3.81 7.67 -23.34
CA ASP A 349 4.01 8.80 -24.24
C ASP A 349 4.56 10.06 -23.54
N ARG A 350 4.76 10.02 -22.21
CA ARG A 350 5.21 11.17 -21.37
C ARG A 350 4.31 12.40 -21.47
N ARG A 351 3.03 12.18 -21.67
CA ARG A 351 2.00 13.23 -21.75
C ARG A 351 1.45 13.64 -20.38
N ILE A 352 1.90 12.96 -19.32
CA ILE A 352 1.59 13.28 -17.93
C ILE A 352 2.81 13.94 -17.29
N HIS A 353 2.58 15.02 -16.56
CA HIS A 353 3.60 15.75 -15.83
C HIS A 353 3.29 15.73 -14.34
N LEU A 354 4.18 15.13 -13.56
CA LEU A 354 4.08 14.97 -12.11
C LEU A 354 5.08 15.90 -11.42
N PRO A 355 4.66 17.05 -10.88
CA PRO A 355 5.56 18.01 -10.20
C PRO A 355 6.19 17.40 -8.94
N THR A 356 7.51 17.51 -8.82
CA THR A 356 8.30 17.02 -7.67
C THR A 356 9.35 18.03 -7.22
N GLY A 357 9.18 19.32 -7.55
CA GLY A 357 10.21 20.36 -7.37
C GLY A 357 10.41 20.80 -5.92
N ASP A 358 9.51 20.46 -5.01
CA ASP A 358 9.70 20.67 -3.58
C ASP A 358 9.30 19.40 -2.77
N GLY A 359 9.56 19.42 -1.48
CA GLY A 359 9.33 18.26 -0.60
C GLY A 359 7.85 17.86 -0.51
N GLU A 360 6.93 18.83 -0.42
CA GLU A 360 5.49 18.56 -0.36
C GLU A 360 4.98 17.95 -1.66
N SER A 361 5.34 18.52 -2.79
CA SER A 361 5.01 18.00 -4.11
C SER A 361 5.52 16.58 -4.28
N ASN A 362 6.79 16.35 -3.93
CA ASN A 362 7.39 15.02 -4.01
C ASN A 362 6.64 14.01 -3.12
N ALA A 363 6.35 14.33 -1.86
CA ALA A 363 5.63 13.45 -0.96
C ALA A 363 4.23 13.06 -1.50
N LYS A 364 3.47 14.02 -2.02
CA LYS A 364 2.16 13.78 -2.65
C LYS A 364 2.29 12.91 -3.91
N VAL A 365 3.26 13.19 -4.78
CA VAL A 365 3.50 12.42 -6.01
C VAL A 365 3.97 10.99 -5.68
N GLN A 366 4.80 10.79 -4.66
CA GLN A 366 5.22 9.44 -4.26
C GLN A 366 4.04 8.59 -3.77
N LYS A 367 3.04 9.15 -3.07
CA LYS A 367 1.81 8.44 -2.73
C LYS A 367 1.04 8.01 -3.99
N TYR A 368 0.93 8.88 -4.99
CA TYR A 368 0.29 8.55 -6.27
C TYR A 368 1.07 7.47 -7.03
N ARG A 369 2.39 7.64 -7.14
CA ARG A 369 3.30 6.65 -7.74
C ARG A 369 3.12 5.27 -7.12
N GLN A 370 3.08 5.20 -5.80
CA GLN A 370 2.87 3.96 -5.08
C GLN A 370 1.56 3.28 -5.47
N GLN A 371 0.45 4.02 -5.51
CA GLN A 371 -0.85 3.47 -5.89
C GLN A 371 -0.90 3.02 -7.35
N LEU A 372 -0.24 3.72 -8.27
CA LEU A 372 -0.09 3.31 -9.66
C LEU A 372 0.65 1.97 -9.78
N LEU A 373 1.75 1.80 -9.07
CA LEU A 373 2.54 0.56 -9.05
C LEU A 373 1.75 -0.64 -8.51
N TYR A 374 0.81 -0.41 -7.59
CA TYR A 374 -0.08 -1.45 -7.05
C TYR A 374 -1.30 -1.75 -7.92
N PHE A 375 -1.58 -0.93 -8.92
CA PHE A 375 -2.74 -1.12 -9.77
C PHE A 375 -2.47 -2.23 -10.80
N ASP A 376 -3.12 -3.39 -10.61
CA ASP A 376 -2.97 -4.59 -11.47
C ASP A 376 -4.13 -4.82 -12.43
N GLY A 377 -5.08 -3.88 -12.50
CA GLY A 377 -6.26 -3.97 -13.37
C GLY A 377 -7.29 -5.03 -12.96
N LYS A 378 -7.05 -5.81 -11.92
CA LYS A 378 -8.00 -6.81 -11.43
C LYS A 378 -9.09 -6.18 -10.56
N PRO A 379 -10.26 -6.83 -10.45
CA PRO A 379 -11.28 -6.37 -9.51
C PRO A 379 -10.71 -6.35 -8.09
N VAL A 380 -10.57 -5.16 -7.53
CA VAL A 380 -10.09 -5.00 -6.16
C VAL A 380 -11.14 -5.57 -5.22
N SER A 381 -10.76 -6.48 -4.33
CA SER A 381 -11.61 -6.88 -3.23
C SER A 381 -11.97 -5.63 -2.41
N LYS A 382 -13.15 -5.58 -1.79
CA LYS A 382 -13.59 -4.41 -0.98
C LYS A 382 -12.56 -3.96 0.06
N ARG A 383 -11.57 -4.79 0.37
CA ARG A 383 -10.52 -4.58 1.38
C ARG A 383 -9.30 -3.80 0.88
N ASN A 384 -9.07 -3.72 -0.44
CA ASN A 384 -7.91 -3.01 -1.02
C ASN A 384 -8.22 -1.59 -1.52
N LYS A 385 -9.35 -0.99 -1.15
CA LYS A 385 -9.75 0.35 -1.59
C LYS A 385 -8.72 1.44 -1.26
N GLU A 386 -8.01 1.30 -0.15
CA GLU A 386 -7.03 2.30 0.32
C GLU A 386 -5.84 2.50 -0.64
N LYS A 387 -5.53 1.50 -1.46
CA LYS A 387 -4.33 1.49 -2.31
C LYS A 387 -4.57 1.97 -3.75
N THR A 388 -5.78 2.35 -4.11
CA THR A 388 -6.13 2.76 -5.49
C THR A 388 -6.98 4.02 -5.56
N ASP A 389 -7.29 4.65 -4.43
CA ASP A 389 -8.22 5.80 -4.38
C ASP A 389 -7.70 6.98 -5.20
N ILE A 390 -6.39 7.29 -5.13
CA ILE A 390 -5.78 8.36 -5.94
C ILE A 390 -5.82 7.99 -7.43
N VAL A 391 -5.56 6.73 -7.77
CA VAL A 391 -5.60 6.23 -9.16
C VAL A 391 -7.02 6.34 -9.71
N MET A 392 -8.03 5.99 -8.90
CA MET A 392 -9.44 6.11 -9.30
C MET A 392 -9.84 7.58 -9.49
N ALA A 393 -9.55 8.43 -8.51
CA ALA A 393 -9.81 9.88 -8.63
C ALA A 393 -9.07 10.50 -9.83
N SER A 394 -7.87 10.04 -10.14
CA SER A 394 -7.08 10.45 -11.29
C SER A 394 -7.69 10.04 -12.63
N TRP A 395 -8.35 8.89 -12.69
CA TRP A 395 -8.96 8.35 -13.90
C TRP A 395 -10.26 9.06 -14.29
N PHE A 396 -11.08 9.50 -13.34
CA PHE A 396 -12.38 10.09 -13.63
C PHE A 396 -12.32 11.29 -14.60
N PRO A 397 -11.38 12.26 -14.48
CA PRO A 397 -11.21 13.36 -15.42
C PRO A 397 -10.78 12.95 -16.84
N MET A 398 -10.30 11.72 -17.05
CA MET A 398 -9.87 11.29 -18.37
C MET A 398 -10.97 11.30 -19.42
N LYS A 399 -12.24 11.20 -19.01
CA LYS A 399 -13.39 11.37 -19.88
C LYS A 399 -13.44 12.78 -20.51
N VAL A 400 -13.14 13.80 -19.70
CA VAL A 400 -13.10 15.21 -20.16
C VAL A 400 -11.89 15.42 -21.06
N PHE A 401 -10.73 14.92 -20.66
CA PHE A 401 -9.52 15.00 -21.46
C PHE A 401 -9.70 14.42 -22.86
N ARG A 402 -10.21 13.20 -22.99
CA ARG A 402 -10.45 12.52 -24.26
C ARG A 402 -11.47 13.26 -25.14
N ARG A 403 -12.53 13.80 -24.54
CA ARG A 403 -13.49 14.62 -25.27
C ARG A 403 -12.83 15.86 -25.88
N MET A 404 -12.02 16.58 -25.07
CA MET A 404 -11.31 17.77 -25.54
C MET A 404 -10.30 17.44 -26.65
N GLN A 405 -9.60 16.31 -26.55
CA GLN A 405 -8.70 15.84 -27.60
C GLN A 405 -9.44 15.55 -28.92
N LYS A 406 -10.62 14.94 -28.84
CA LYS A 406 -11.46 14.65 -30.01
C LYS A 406 -11.99 15.93 -30.65
N GLU A 407 -12.46 16.87 -29.85
CA GLU A 407 -12.94 18.18 -30.32
C GLU A 407 -11.81 18.94 -31.02
N HIS A 408 -10.63 19.00 -30.41
CA HIS A 408 -9.44 19.63 -31.00
C HIS A 408 -8.99 18.99 -32.31
N ALA A 409 -8.98 17.65 -32.39
CA ALA A 409 -8.65 16.94 -33.62
C ALA A 409 -9.63 17.25 -34.74
N ALA A 410 -10.94 17.33 -34.45
CA ALA A 410 -11.96 17.70 -35.40
C ALA A 410 -11.78 19.14 -35.92
N ASP A 411 -11.45 20.08 -35.03
CA ASP A 411 -11.21 21.49 -35.38
C ASP A 411 -10.02 21.65 -36.35
N ILE A 412 -9.00 20.81 -36.25
CA ILE A 412 -7.83 20.83 -37.16
C ILE A 412 -7.96 19.85 -38.35
N GLY A 413 -9.15 19.26 -38.52
CA GLY A 413 -9.46 18.39 -39.67
C GLY A 413 -8.81 17.00 -39.60
N LEU A 414 -8.39 16.56 -38.42
CA LEU A 414 -7.87 15.21 -38.18
C LEU A 414 -9.00 14.29 -37.69
N ASP A 415 -9.09 13.10 -38.27
CA ASP A 415 -9.96 12.06 -37.74
C ASP A 415 -9.28 11.43 -36.51
N TYR A 416 -9.82 11.71 -35.34
CA TYR A 416 -9.33 11.14 -34.09
C TYR A 416 -9.86 9.70 -33.97
N SER A 417 -9.11 8.75 -34.54
CA SER A 417 -9.30 7.34 -34.23
C SER A 417 -8.26 6.93 -33.16
N PRO A 418 -8.67 6.39 -32.00
CA PRO A 418 -7.72 5.77 -31.08
C PRO A 418 -7.00 4.64 -31.82
N SER A 419 -5.71 4.53 -31.66
CA SER A 419 -4.79 3.65 -32.41
C SER A 419 -4.96 2.13 -32.16
N TYR A 420 -6.13 1.67 -31.78
CA TYR A 420 -6.48 0.25 -31.67
C TYR A 420 -7.82 -0.05 -32.35
N GLY A 421 -7.69 -0.77 -33.48
CA GLY A 421 -8.67 -1.61 -34.18
C GLY A 421 -10.14 -1.20 -34.19
N ASP A 422 -10.66 -0.91 -35.38
CA ASP A 422 -12.06 -0.93 -35.85
C ASP A 422 -13.21 -1.04 -34.81
N TYR A 423 -13.35 -0.10 -33.91
CA TYR A 423 -14.63 0.14 -33.22
C TYR A 423 -15.35 1.31 -33.90
N LYS A 424 -16.46 1.01 -34.57
CA LYS A 424 -17.32 2.00 -35.19
C LYS A 424 -17.86 2.96 -34.13
N MET A 425 -17.78 4.26 -34.38
CA MET A 425 -18.25 5.36 -33.52
C MET A 425 -19.74 5.33 -33.16
N THR A 426 -20.54 4.40 -33.67
CA THR A 426 -21.94 4.20 -33.34
C THR A 426 -22.18 3.74 -31.90
N ASP A 427 -21.15 3.19 -31.23
CA ASP A 427 -21.29 2.64 -29.87
C ASP A 427 -21.01 3.67 -28.76
N MET A 428 -20.57 4.90 -29.09
CA MET A 428 -20.25 5.90 -28.09
C MET A 428 -21.49 6.61 -27.49
N ASN A 429 -22.64 6.53 -28.15
CA ASN A 429 -23.92 7.02 -27.59
C ASN A 429 -24.64 5.98 -26.73
N GLU A 430 -24.24 4.72 -26.81
CA GLU A 430 -24.73 3.62 -25.98
C GLU A 430 -23.71 3.19 -24.90
N ALA A 431 -22.60 3.90 -24.81
CA ALA A 431 -21.65 3.67 -23.70
C ALA A 431 -22.35 3.93 -22.35
N PRO A 432 -22.08 3.11 -21.30
CA PRO A 432 -22.77 3.19 -19.99
C PRO A 432 -22.71 4.54 -19.27
N TRP A 433 -22.11 5.54 -19.89
CA TRP A 433 -21.96 6.90 -19.35
C TRP A 433 -22.58 8.01 -20.23
N ALA A 434 -23.38 7.68 -21.26
CA ALA A 434 -24.15 8.66 -22.00
C ALA A 434 -25.37 9.17 -21.20
#